data_33d48d6f2d7aa6e2ae88ff7787ec27bc
#
_entry.id   33d48d6f2d7aa6e2ae88ff7787ec27bc
#
_cell.length_a   1.000
_cell.length_b   1.000
_cell.length_c   1.000
_cell.angle_alpha   90.00
_cell.angle_beta   90.00
_cell.angle_gamma   90.00
#
_symmetry.space_group_name_H-M   'P 1'
#
loop_
_entity.id
_entity.type
_entity.pdbx_description
1 polymer ?
#
loop_
_entity_poly.entity_id
_entity_poly.type
_entity_poly.pdbx_seq_one_letter_code
_entity_poly.pdbx_strand_id
1 'polypeptide(L)'
;RFCGHRHGWFSDEIASALGLPSEVEQVDEMPKMVKALLGERYRLLKQSARSDSERVLLEQNIAALAERLQLNRVEMLILRLAVYMQIDPTLKEALNLIGRQIDRRRFCHLLAEMLNQPFAEIRAALHDKQKLMRFGLLQTNRHGRDFDDYLCWGDTLDADKLDIQPFSEETLLKRVVQPSMPAGLAWSDFEHTAAMACRIRDYLHHAYQTQRKGVNILLYGAPGTGKTEFASLLAHQLALSCYTLGSADEDEDMIGGQRRLQNVQLAQTLLAGQRALLVFDEVEDVFASSLFQLSAAQSHKAWVNQFLEHNAVPMVWISNDVGCMDEAFLRRFDIVLHMPDLPQQKKAALVEQLAHQRLSEGEVAYLAKQQKLTP
;
A
#
# COMPACT_ATOMS: atom_id res chain seq x y z
N ARG A 1 32.81 -16.84 -9.31
CA ARG A 1 33.04 -17.64 -10.55
C ARG A 1 32.15 -17.01 -11.61
N PHE A 2 32.74 -16.21 -12.50
CA PHE A 2 32.04 -15.71 -13.68
C PHE A 2 31.86 -16.88 -14.67
N CYS A 3 30.61 -17.24 -15.00
CA CYS A 3 30.31 -18.19 -16.06
C CYS A 3 30.03 -17.39 -17.34
N GLY A 4 30.98 -17.40 -18.26
CA GLY A 4 30.80 -16.79 -19.58
C GLY A 4 30.00 -17.69 -20.50
N HIS A 5 28.96 -17.15 -21.11
CA HIS A 5 28.38 -17.71 -22.33
C HIS A 5 28.97 -17.00 -23.54
N ARG A 6 28.95 -17.67 -24.70
CA ARG A 6 29.59 -17.29 -25.97
C ARG A 6 29.18 -15.95 -26.61
N HIS A 7 28.43 -15.08 -25.91
CA HIS A 7 28.03 -13.75 -26.37
C HIS A 7 28.20 -12.76 -25.21
N GLY A 8 29.28 -12.03 -25.21
CA GLY A 8 29.57 -10.88 -24.35
C GLY A 8 29.53 -11.14 -22.84
N TRP A 9 30.58 -10.82 -22.12
CA TRP A 9 30.68 -10.96 -20.67
C TRP A 9 29.81 -9.92 -19.92
N PHE A 10 29.51 -8.80 -20.60
CA PHE A 10 28.74 -7.68 -20.07
C PHE A 10 27.87 -7.11 -21.17
N SER A 11 26.77 -6.44 -20.81
CA SER A 11 26.09 -5.56 -21.75
C SER A 11 26.99 -4.40 -22.14
N ASP A 12 26.74 -3.79 -23.30
CA ASP A 12 27.51 -2.64 -23.78
C ASP A 12 27.48 -1.49 -22.76
N GLU A 13 26.42 -1.35 -21.99
CA GLU A 13 26.27 -0.33 -20.96
C GLU A 13 27.21 -0.57 -19.77
N ILE A 14 27.30 -1.80 -19.27
CA ILE A 14 28.23 -2.16 -18.19
C ILE A 14 29.68 -2.08 -18.69
N ALA A 15 29.96 -2.55 -19.89
CA ALA A 15 31.27 -2.44 -20.48
C ALA A 15 31.70 -0.97 -20.59
N SER A 16 30.82 -0.10 -21.07
CA SER A 16 31.03 1.35 -21.14
C SER A 16 31.22 1.99 -19.77
N ALA A 17 30.37 1.68 -18.81
CA ALA A 17 30.44 2.21 -17.44
C ALA A 17 31.73 1.80 -16.70
N LEU A 18 32.25 0.61 -17.00
CA LEU A 18 33.53 0.11 -16.46
C LEU A 18 34.75 0.56 -17.28
N GLY A 19 34.55 1.23 -18.43
CA GLY A 19 35.61 1.61 -19.32
C GLY A 19 36.31 0.42 -20.02
N LEU A 20 35.53 -0.68 -20.21
CA LEU A 20 36.01 -1.88 -20.89
C LEU A 20 35.91 -1.69 -22.41
N PRO A 21 36.87 -2.19 -23.19
CA PRO A 21 36.75 -2.20 -24.63
C PRO A 21 35.60 -3.12 -25.08
N SER A 22 34.84 -2.70 -26.06
CA SER A 22 33.66 -3.43 -26.58
C SER A 22 34.02 -4.78 -27.26
N GLU A 23 35.27 -4.98 -27.62
CA GLU A 23 35.77 -6.24 -28.18
C GLU A 23 37.01 -6.71 -27.43
N VAL A 24 36.89 -7.83 -26.68
CA VAL A 24 38.00 -8.48 -26.00
C VAL A 24 38.17 -9.89 -26.56
N GLU A 25 39.21 -10.05 -27.37
CA GLU A 25 39.56 -11.33 -28.02
C GLU A 25 40.19 -12.38 -27.08
N GLN A 26 40.66 -12.02 -25.87
CA GLN A 26 41.37 -12.93 -24.98
C GLN A 26 40.62 -13.20 -23.68
N VAL A 27 39.94 -14.33 -23.64
CA VAL A 27 39.05 -14.76 -22.53
C VAL A 27 39.78 -15.06 -21.22
N ASP A 28 41.06 -15.47 -21.24
CA ASP A 28 41.80 -15.97 -20.08
C ASP A 28 42.31 -14.88 -19.11
N GLU A 29 42.53 -13.63 -19.58
CA GLU A 29 42.99 -12.52 -18.75
C GLU A 29 41.83 -11.65 -18.20
N MET A 30 40.65 -11.79 -18.76
CA MET A 30 39.46 -11.01 -18.44
C MET A 30 39.16 -10.92 -16.92
N PRO A 31 39.16 -12.00 -16.14
CA PRO A 31 38.82 -11.93 -14.71
C PRO A 31 39.78 -11.05 -13.89
N LYS A 32 41.04 -11.02 -14.25
CA LYS A 32 42.07 -10.21 -13.55
C LYS A 32 41.93 -8.73 -13.91
N MET A 33 41.73 -8.43 -15.20
CA MET A 33 41.55 -7.08 -15.69
C MET A 33 40.27 -6.44 -15.15
N VAL A 34 39.14 -7.17 -15.17
CA VAL A 34 37.86 -6.73 -14.60
C VAL A 34 37.99 -6.48 -13.08
N LYS A 35 38.67 -7.34 -12.34
CA LYS A 35 38.92 -7.15 -10.92
C LYS A 35 39.78 -5.91 -10.63
N ALA A 36 40.79 -5.64 -11.46
CA ALA A 36 41.62 -4.45 -11.33
C ALA A 36 40.81 -3.17 -11.60
N LEU A 37 40.03 -3.14 -12.68
CA LEU A 37 39.17 -2.02 -13.07
C LEU A 37 38.06 -1.74 -12.05
N LEU A 38 37.40 -2.78 -11.54
CA LEU A 38 36.45 -2.66 -10.45
C LEU A 38 37.09 -2.10 -9.17
N GLY A 39 38.30 -2.52 -8.85
CA GLY A 39 39.06 -2.00 -7.71
C GLY A 39 39.47 -0.54 -7.87
N GLU A 40 39.83 -0.12 -9.09
CA GLU A 40 40.16 1.27 -9.43
C GLU A 40 38.90 2.14 -9.41
N ARG A 41 37.83 1.68 -10.06
CA ARG A 41 36.53 2.38 -10.06
C ARG A 41 35.97 2.53 -8.64
N TYR A 42 36.07 1.49 -7.82
CA TYR A 42 35.68 1.57 -6.39
C TYR A 42 36.47 2.65 -5.64
N ARG A 43 37.77 2.76 -5.88
CA ARG A 43 38.61 3.82 -5.27
C ARG A 43 38.21 5.22 -5.75
N LEU A 44 37.93 5.39 -7.03
CA LEU A 44 37.47 6.65 -7.62
C LEU A 44 36.11 7.06 -7.07
N LEU A 45 35.16 6.12 -7.04
CA LEU A 45 33.83 6.34 -6.45
C LEU A 45 33.90 6.69 -4.96
N LYS A 46 34.80 6.04 -4.21
CA LYS A 46 35.02 6.37 -2.80
C LYS A 46 35.61 7.76 -2.57
N GLN A 47 36.39 8.27 -3.54
CA GLN A 47 36.94 9.63 -3.52
C GLN A 47 35.90 10.67 -4.00
N SER A 48 35.08 10.35 -5.00
CA SER A 48 34.05 11.22 -5.56
C SER A 48 32.79 11.31 -4.69
N ALA A 49 32.53 10.32 -3.84
CA ALA A 49 31.33 10.23 -2.98
C ALA A 49 31.16 11.38 -1.97
N ARG A 50 32.03 12.40 -1.99
CA ARG A 50 31.98 13.56 -1.08
C ARG A 50 31.31 14.82 -1.65
N SER A 51 30.78 14.81 -2.88
CA SER A 51 30.34 16.07 -3.54
C SER A 51 28.98 16.07 -4.25
N ASP A 52 28.19 15.00 -4.19
CA ASP A 52 26.90 14.95 -4.90
C ASP A 52 25.73 15.38 -4.02
N SER A 53 25.18 16.57 -4.27
CA SER A 53 23.99 17.10 -3.55
C SER A 53 22.76 16.22 -3.75
N GLU A 54 22.59 15.62 -4.91
CA GLU A 54 21.47 14.70 -5.23
C GLU A 54 21.54 13.42 -4.39
N ARG A 55 22.73 12.85 -4.21
CA ARG A 55 22.92 11.70 -3.31
C ARG A 55 22.62 12.04 -1.85
N VAL A 56 22.91 13.27 -1.42
CA VAL A 56 22.59 13.72 -0.06
C VAL A 56 21.09 13.76 0.15
N LEU A 57 20.34 14.29 -0.84
CA LEU A 57 18.88 14.35 -0.78
C LEU A 57 18.27 12.94 -0.74
N LEU A 58 18.73 12.05 -1.63
CA LEU A 58 18.25 10.67 -1.67
C LEU A 58 18.47 9.94 -0.35
N GLU A 59 19.65 10.04 0.26
CA GLU A 59 19.95 9.41 1.56
C GLU A 59 19.12 10.02 2.69
N GLN A 60 18.86 11.32 2.66
CA GLN A 60 17.97 11.99 3.62
C GLN A 60 16.54 11.49 3.47
N ASN A 61 16.05 11.34 2.24
CA ASN A 61 14.71 10.85 1.97
C ASN A 61 14.53 9.39 2.36
N ILE A 62 15.52 8.53 2.08
CA ILE A 62 15.51 7.12 2.53
C ILE A 62 15.52 7.04 4.06
N ALA A 63 16.33 7.86 4.73
CA ALA A 63 16.38 7.90 6.19
C ALA A 63 15.06 8.37 6.80
N ALA A 64 14.47 9.45 6.27
CA ALA A 64 13.18 9.98 6.71
C ALA A 64 12.04 8.95 6.52
N LEU A 65 12.01 8.28 5.37
CA LEU A 65 11.06 7.20 5.08
C LEU A 65 11.24 6.03 6.06
N ALA A 66 12.49 5.61 6.30
CA ALA A 66 12.79 4.51 7.21
C ALA A 66 12.40 4.85 8.66
N GLU A 67 12.65 6.06 9.12
CA GLU A 67 12.23 6.55 10.43
C GLU A 67 10.71 6.56 10.55
N ARG A 68 10.03 7.14 9.56
CA ARG A 68 8.55 7.24 9.58
C ARG A 68 7.86 5.89 9.58
N LEU A 69 8.39 4.92 8.85
CA LEU A 69 7.89 3.55 8.80
C LEU A 69 8.49 2.66 9.91
N GLN A 70 9.34 3.22 10.77
CA GLN A 70 10.00 2.51 11.86
C GLN A 70 10.74 1.25 11.35
N LEU A 71 11.43 1.37 10.21
CA LEU A 71 12.23 0.28 9.66
C LEU A 71 13.45 0.04 10.58
N ASN A 72 13.81 -1.22 10.76
CA ASN A 72 15.05 -1.53 11.43
C ASN A 72 16.25 -1.29 10.50
N ARG A 73 17.48 -1.39 11.04
CA ARG A 73 18.71 -1.13 10.30
C ARG A 73 18.84 -2.00 9.04
N VAL A 74 18.47 -3.27 9.14
CA VAL A 74 18.59 -4.22 8.01
C VAL A 74 17.54 -3.92 6.95
N GLU A 75 16.30 -3.65 7.35
CA GLU A 75 15.23 -3.23 6.45
C GLU A 75 15.59 -1.94 5.71
N MET A 76 16.16 -0.95 6.41
CA MET A 76 16.63 0.30 5.78
C MET A 76 17.75 0.06 4.77
N LEU A 77 18.72 -0.81 5.07
CA LEU A 77 19.81 -1.15 4.14
C LEU A 77 19.28 -1.85 2.88
N ILE A 78 18.32 -2.75 3.03
CA ILE A 78 17.67 -3.44 1.91
C ILE A 78 16.87 -2.45 1.07
N LEU A 79 16.07 -1.58 1.70
CA LEU A 79 15.32 -0.52 1.02
C LEU A 79 16.25 0.38 0.22
N ARG A 80 17.35 0.83 0.83
CA ARG A 80 18.35 1.67 0.18
C ARG A 80 18.92 1.00 -1.07
N LEU A 81 19.31 -0.27 -0.98
CA LEU A 81 19.81 -0.99 -2.15
C LEU A 81 18.74 -1.09 -3.25
N ALA A 82 17.50 -1.38 -2.89
CA ALA A 82 16.40 -1.46 -3.85
C ALA A 82 16.14 -0.11 -4.55
N VAL A 83 16.17 1.00 -3.82
CA VAL A 83 16.05 2.35 -4.40
C VAL A 83 17.19 2.62 -5.39
N TYR A 84 18.44 2.33 -5.00
CA TYR A 84 19.56 2.52 -5.91
C TYR A 84 19.48 1.65 -7.17
N MET A 85 18.92 0.43 -7.06
CA MET A 85 18.70 -0.43 -8.23
C MET A 85 17.65 0.14 -9.20
N GLN A 86 16.70 0.93 -8.71
CA GLN A 86 15.70 1.58 -9.57
C GLN A 86 16.28 2.80 -10.28
N ILE A 87 17.11 3.58 -9.59
CA ILE A 87 17.68 4.84 -10.11
C ILE A 87 18.89 4.60 -11.01
N ASP A 88 19.67 3.54 -10.74
CA ASP A 88 20.88 3.21 -11.48
C ASP A 88 20.76 1.88 -12.25
N PRO A 89 20.41 1.92 -13.55
CA PRO A 89 20.30 0.72 -14.38
C PRO A 89 21.62 -0.09 -14.44
N THR A 90 22.78 0.59 -14.38
CA THR A 90 24.07 -0.08 -14.41
C THR A 90 24.28 -0.94 -13.16
N LEU A 91 23.91 -0.40 -12.00
CA LEU A 91 23.94 -1.17 -10.74
C LEU A 91 23.00 -2.38 -10.81
N LYS A 92 21.77 -2.18 -11.31
CA LYS A 92 20.78 -3.26 -11.48
C LYS A 92 21.32 -4.37 -12.37
N GLU A 93 21.88 -4.05 -13.52
CA GLU A 93 22.48 -5.04 -14.43
C GLU A 93 23.67 -5.76 -13.79
N ALA A 94 24.56 -5.02 -13.12
CA ALA A 94 25.70 -5.62 -12.44
C ALA A 94 25.27 -6.63 -11.36
N LEU A 95 24.23 -6.32 -10.60
CA LEU A 95 23.66 -7.22 -9.59
C LEU A 95 23.00 -8.45 -10.21
N ASN A 96 22.30 -8.28 -11.32
CA ASN A 96 21.71 -9.40 -12.07
C ASN A 96 22.78 -10.32 -12.66
N LEU A 97 23.92 -9.79 -13.12
CA LEU A 97 25.03 -10.64 -13.57
C LEU A 97 25.62 -11.48 -12.43
N ILE A 98 25.80 -10.88 -11.24
CA ILE A 98 26.32 -11.58 -10.05
C ILE A 98 25.31 -12.61 -9.54
N GLY A 99 24.02 -12.26 -9.56
CA GLY A 99 22.92 -13.04 -9.05
C GLY A 99 22.10 -13.76 -10.10
N ARG A 100 22.70 -14.16 -11.23
CA ARG A 100 21.99 -14.88 -12.29
C ARG A 100 21.70 -16.32 -11.91
N GLN A 101 20.47 -16.78 -12.16
CA GLN A 101 20.01 -18.15 -11.88
C GLN A 101 20.26 -18.59 -10.42
N ILE A 102 19.99 -17.72 -9.48
CA ILE A 102 20.11 -18.00 -8.06
C ILE A 102 18.77 -18.44 -7.47
N ASP A 103 18.84 -19.26 -6.44
CA ASP A 103 17.67 -19.54 -5.59
C ASP A 103 17.56 -18.49 -4.45
N ARG A 104 16.40 -18.45 -3.80
CA ARG A 104 16.13 -17.52 -2.69
C ARG A 104 17.15 -17.60 -1.55
N ARG A 105 17.69 -18.79 -1.27
CA ARG A 105 18.67 -18.99 -0.20
C ARG A 105 20.01 -18.35 -0.57
N ARG A 106 20.46 -18.59 -1.79
CA ARG A 106 21.70 -17.98 -2.32
C ARG A 106 21.58 -16.48 -2.43
N PHE A 107 20.43 -15.98 -2.87
CA PHE A 107 20.11 -14.55 -2.87
C PHE A 107 20.28 -13.94 -1.47
N CYS A 108 19.66 -14.54 -0.43
CA CYS A 108 19.81 -14.06 0.94
C CYS A 108 21.27 -14.09 1.44
N HIS A 109 22.08 -15.10 1.07
CA HIS A 109 23.50 -15.15 1.41
C HIS A 109 24.28 -14.03 0.70
N LEU A 110 24.06 -13.86 -0.59
CA LEU A 110 24.71 -12.80 -1.37
C LEU A 110 24.40 -11.42 -0.78
N LEU A 111 23.12 -11.17 -0.50
CA LEU A 111 22.66 -9.91 0.11
C LEU A 111 23.27 -9.70 1.51
N ALA A 112 23.39 -10.76 2.31
CA ALA A 112 24.00 -10.71 3.64
C ALA A 112 25.49 -10.29 3.56
N GLU A 113 26.25 -10.87 2.61
CA GLU A 113 27.63 -10.50 2.36
C GLU A 113 27.75 -9.05 1.85
N MET A 114 26.93 -8.66 0.88
CA MET A 114 26.94 -7.31 0.30
C MET A 114 26.63 -6.22 1.34
N LEU A 115 25.64 -6.45 2.18
CA LEU A 115 25.21 -5.49 3.19
C LEU A 115 25.98 -5.62 4.52
N ASN A 116 26.87 -6.61 4.61
CA ASN A 116 27.61 -6.94 5.83
C ASN A 116 26.67 -7.10 7.04
N GLN A 117 25.63 -7.92 6.86
CA GLN A 117 24.62 -8.21 7.87
C GLN A 117 24.45 -9.72 8.04
N PRO A 118 24.01 -10.20 9.24
CA PRO A 118 23.76 -11.62 9.47
C PRO A 118 22.71 -12.18 8.50
N PHE A 119 22.95 -13.36 7.95
CA PHE A 119 22.00 -14.06 7.06
C PHE A 119 20.60 -14.20 7.66
N ALA A 120 20.52 -14.50 8.97
CA ALA A 120 19.26 -14.67 9.67
C ALA A 120 18.41 -13.37 9.68
N GLU A 121 19.05 -12.21 9.83
CA GLU A 121 18.39 -10.90 9.83
C GLU A 121 17.92 -10.50 8.42
N ILE A 122 18.74 -10.74 7.39
CA ILE A 122 18.34 -10.54 5.99
C ILE A 122 17.11 -11.41 5.66
N ARG A 123 17.19 -12.71 5.98
CA ARG A 123 16.06 -13.63 5.75
C ARG A 123 14.81 -13.21 6.50
N ALA A 124 14.94 -12.72 7.72
CA ALA A 124 13.83 -12.21 8.52
C ALA A 124 13.23 -10.95 7.87
N ALA A 125 14.05 -9.97 7.48
CA ALA A 125 13.60 -8.72 6.87
C ALA A 125 12.85 -8.91 5.53
N LEU A 126 13.21 -9.94 4.77
CA LEU A 126 12.57 -10.31 3.49
C LEU A 126 11.38 -11.26 3.65
N HIS A 127 10.89 -11.47 4.85
CA HIS A 127 9.70 -12.28 5.07
C HIS A 127 8.44 -11.49 4.72
N ASP A 128 7.45 -12.14 4.09
CA ASP A 128 6.20 -11.52 3.61
C ASP A 128 5.44 -10.74 4.70
N LYS A 129 5.65 -11.07 5.97
CA LYS A 129 5.02 -10.39 7.12
C LYS A 129 5.80 -9.17 7.62
N GLN A 130 6.99 -8.91 7.12
CA GLN A 130 7.82 -7.79 7.54
C GLN A 130 7.48 -6.51 6.78
N LYS A 131 7.90 -5.39 7.31
CA LYS A 131 7.45 -4.05 6.89
C LYS A 131 7.69 -3.75 5.42
N LEU A 132 8.84 -4.15 4.86
CA LEU A 132 9.16 -3.91 3.45
C LEU A 132 8.13 -4.52 2.50
N MET A 133 7.76 -5.79 2.73
CA MET A 133 6.75 -6.50 1.93
C MET A 133 5.34 -6.10 2.31
N ARG A 134 5.11 -5.91 3.61
CA ARG A 134 3.83 -5.60 4.19
C ARG A 134 3.28 -4.24 3.78
N PHE A 135 4.15 -3.24 3.61
CA PHE A 135 3.79 -1.92 3.11
C PHE A 135 3.82 -1.82 1.58
N GLY A 136 4.13 -2.91 0.89
CA GLY A 136 4.24 -2.91 -0.56
C GLY A 136 5.41 -2.08 -1.10
N LEU A 137 6.42 -1.81 -0.28
CA LEU A 137 7.64 -1.12 -0.72
C LEU A 137 8.48 -2.01 -1.62
N LEU A 138 8.51 -3.30 -1.29
CA LEU A 138 9.18 -4.32 -2.06
C LEU A 138 8.24 -5.50 -2.33
N GLN A 139 8.51 -6.20 -3.41
CA GLN A 139 7.86 -7.44 -3.81
C GLN A 139 8.92 -8.50 -4.10
N THR A 140 8.57 -9.77 -3.96
CA THR A 140 9.44 -10.89 -4.34
C THR A 140 8.72 -11.80 -5.32
N ASN A 141 9.34 -12.06 -6.46
CA ASN A 141 8.87 -13.10 -7.35
C ASN A 141 9.32 -14.46 -6.81
N ARG A 142 8.37 -15.29 -6.38
CA ARG A 142 8.67 -16.64 -5.83
C ARG A 142 9.29 -17.60 -6.85
N HIS A 143 9.10 -17.34 -8.12
CA HIS A 143 9.64 -18.11 -9.23
C HIS A 143 10.82 -17.42 -9.91
N GLY A 144 11.29 -16.35 -9.32
CA GLY A 144 12.42 -15.57 -9.79
C GLY A 144 13.71 -16.38 -9.85
N ARG A 145 14.60 -15.98 -10.74
CA ARG A 145 15.90 -16.60 -10.95
C ARG A 145 17.06 -15.62 -10.92
N ASP A 146 16.75 -14.35 -11.11
CA ASP A 146 17.74 -13.28 -11.14
C ASP A 146 17.65 -12.41 -9.87
N PHE A 147 18.64 -11.58 -9.63
CA PHE A 147 18.75 -10.80 -8.39
C PHE A 147 17.55 -9.87 -8.20
N ASP A 148 17.14 -9.16 -9.26
CA ASP A 148 16.04 -8.22 -9.22
C ASP A 148 14.66 -8.90 -9.05
N ASP A 149 14.50 -10.15 -9.45
CA ASP A 149 13.28 -10.93 -9.16
C ASP A 149 12.99 -11.07 -7.66
N TYR A 150 14.05 -11.12 -6.84
CA TYR A 150 13.92 -11.23 -5.38
C TYR A 150 13.84 -9.89 -4.66
N LEU A 151 14.15 -8.80 -5.36
CA LEU A 151 14.15 -7.44 -4.80
C LEU A 151 13.44 -6.48 -5.75
N CYS A 152 12.22 -6.85 -6.15
CA CYS A 152 11.40 -6.00 -6.99
C CYS A 152 10.92 -4.79 -6.20
N TRP A 153 11.00 -3.62 -6.81
CA TRP A 153 10.37 -2.42 -6.26
C TRP A 153 8.84 -2.58 -6.27
N GLY A 154 8.18 -2.12 -5.23
CA GLY A 154 6.72 -2.18 -5.14
C GLY A 154 6.07 -0.90 -5.67
N ASP A 155 4.77 -0.96 -5.89
CA ASP A 155 4.01 0.14 -6.51
C ASP A 155 3.59 1.24 -5.53
N THR A 156 3.98 1.12 -4.25
CA THR A 156 3.53 2.06 -3.20
C THR A 156 4.23 3.40 -3.28
N LEU A 157 5.45 3.45 -3.81
CA LEU A 157 6.28 4.64 -3.82
C LEU A 157 7.05 4.73 -5.14
N ASP A 158 7.12 5.93 -5.74
CA ASP A 158 8.00 6.19 -6.90
C ASP A 158 9.44 6.38 -6.42
N ALA A 159 10.31 5.46 -6.79
CA ALA A 159 11.73 5.57 -6.49
C ALA A 159 12.35 6.80 -7.17
N ASP A 160 11.94 7.09 -8.40
CA ASP A 160 12.44 8.21 -9.22
C ASP A 160 12.12 9.60 -8.62
N LYS A 161 11.16 9.69 -7.71
CA LYS A 161 10.86 10.94 -7.02
C LYS A 161 11.72 11.17 -5.78
N LEU A 162 12.38 10.12 -5.28
CA LEU A 162 13.17 10.21 -4.05
C LEU A 162 14.50 10.96 -4.22
N ASP A 163 15.01 11.09 -5.43
CA ASP A 163 16.24 11.84 -5.72
C ASP A 163 15.98 13.28 -6.21
N ILE A 164 14.72 13.57 -6.61
CA ILE A 164 14.35 14.85 -7.23
C ILE A 164 13.79 15.83 -6.20
N GLN A 165 13.01 15.36 -5.22
CA GLN A 165 12.30 16.23 -4.28
C GLN A 165 12.36 15.69 -2.84
N PRO A 166 12.31 16.58 -1.81
CA PRO A 166 12.29 16.16 -0.42
C PRO A 166 11.12 15.23 -0.11
N PHE A 167 11.38 14.20 0.70
CA PHE A 167 10.34 13.30 1.17
C PHE A 167 9.26 14.07 1.95
N SER A 168 8.01 13.83 1.58
CA SER A 168 6.84 14.36 2.28
C SER A 168 5.91 13.22 2.70
N GLU A 169 5.64 13.16 4.00
CA GLU A 169 4.66 12.22 4.56
C GLU A 169 3.27 12.43 3.95
N GLU A 170 2.89 13.69 3.72
CA GLU A 170 1.61 14.05 3.11
C GLU A 170 1.50 13.50 1.69
N THR A 171 2.59 13.58 0.90
CA THR A 171 2.64 13.03 -0.45
C THR A 171 2.48 11.50 -0.42
N LEU A 172 3.16 10.82 0.50
CA LEU A 172 3.02 9.38 0.66
C LEU A 172 1.60 8.98 1.12
N LEU A 173 1.02 9.76 2.03
CA LEU A 173 -0.34 9.52 2.51
C LEU A 173 -1.37 9.68 1.39
N LYS A 174 -1.27 10.71 0.55
CA LYS A 174 -2.16 10.95 -0.59
C LYS A 174 -2.15 9.83 -1.64
N ARG A 175 -1.06 9.06 -1.73
CA ARG A 175 -0.99 7.90 -2.63
C ARG A 175 -1.79 6.69 -2.14
N VAL A 176 -1.98 6.57 -0.85
CA VAL A 176 -2.65 5.39 -0.26
C VAL A 176 -4.07 5.69 0.19
N VAL A 177 -4.37 6.94 0.55
CA VAL A 177 -5.69 7.38 0.96
C VAL A 177 -6.02 8.75 0.38
N GLN A 178 -7.31 9.00 0.18
CA GLN A 178 -7.84 10.29 -0.22
C GLN A 178 -8.65 10.90 0.93
N PRO A 179 -8.58 12.22 1.15
CA PRO A 179 -9.52 12.87 2.05
C PRO A 179 -10.95 12.59 1.59
N SER A 180 -11.80 12.11 2.50
CA SER A 180 -13.21 11.90 2.18
C SER A 180 -13.89 13.22 1.86
N MET A 181 -14.78 13.21 0.87
CA MET A 181 -15.61 14.37 0.58
C MET A 181 -16.45 14.72 1.80
N PRO A 182 -16.69 16.02 2.06
CA PRO A 182 -17.64 16.42 3.08
C PRO A 182 -19.01 15.75 2.85
N ALA A 183 -19.65 15.29 3.92
CA ALA A 183 -20.96 14.65 3.82
C ALA A 183 -21.98 15.61 3.18
N GLY A 184 -22.63 15.15 2.12
CA GLY A 184 -23.73 15.88 1.49
C GLY A 184 -25.06 15.70 2.23
N LEU A 185 -25.16 14.64 3.06
CA LEU A 185 -26.32 14.32 3.87
C LEU A 185 -26.17 14.84 5.29
N ALA A 186 -27.29 15.19 5.91
CA ALA A 186 -27.34 15.63 7.30
C ALA A 186 -27.64 14.42 8.26
N TRP A 187 -27.34 14.61 9.53
CA TRP A 187 -27.66 13.62 10.56
C TRP A 187 -29.14 13.22 10.62
N SER A 188 -30.04 14.20 10.32
CA SER A 188 -31.47 13.97 10.21
C SER A 188 -31.87 12.99 9.11
N ASP A 189 -31.05 12.82 8.07
CA ASP A 189 -31.35 11.89 7.00
C ASP A 189 -31.21 10.43 7.43
N PHE A 190 -30.49 10.19 8.52
CA PHE A 190 -30.27 8.89 9.13
C PHE A 190 -31.16 8.61 10.35
N GLU A 191 -32.28 9.32 10.54
CA GLU A 191 -33.20 9.11 11.66
C GLU A 191 -33.72 7.67 11.77
N HIS A 192 -33.88 7.00 10.63
CA HIS A 192 -34.30 5.59 10.60
C HIS A 192 -33.29 4.63 11.23
N THR A 193 -32.01 5.07 11.37
CA THR A 193 -30.93 4.35 12.06
C THR A 193 -30.39 5.11 13.27
N ALA A 194 -31.10 6.18 13.72
CA ALA A 194 -30.59 7.14 14.69
C ALA A 194 -30.07 6.52 16.00
N ALA A 195 -30.80 5.53 16.55
CA ALA A 195 -30.38 4.86 17.79
C ALA A 195 -29.01 4.16 17.64
N MET A 196 -28.76 3.51 16.48
CA MET A 196 -27.49 2.85 16.20
C MET A 196 -26.42 3.87 15.85
N ALA A 197 -26.78 4.90 15.09
CA ALA A 197 -25.88 6.01 14.75
C ALA A 197 -25.31 6.69 16.01
N CYS A 198 -26.14 6.98 16.99
CA CYS A 198 -25.70 7.52 18.28
C CYS A 198 -24.76 6.55 19.02
N ARG A 199 -25.09 5.26 19.05
CA ARG A 199 -24.23 4.24 19.70
C ARG A 199 -22.87 4.15 19.05
N ILE A 200 -22.77 4.17 17.70
CA ILE A 200 -21.52 4.15 16.97
C ILE A 200 -20.69 5.40 17.26
N ARG A 201 -21.33 6.57 17.24
CA ARG A 201 -20.67 7.83 17.59
C ARG A 201 -20.10 7.79 19.01
N ASP A 202 -20.88 7.38 19.99
CA ASP A 202 -20.48 7.34 21.39
C ASP A 202 -19.39 6.28 21.62
N TYR A 203 -19.47 5.14 20.93
CA TYR A 203 -18.44 4.11 20.93
C TYR A 203 -17.10 4.63 20.37
N LEU A 204 -17.12 5.27 19.19
CA LEU A 204 -15.92 5.87 18.60
C LEU A 204 -15.35 6.97 19.51
N HIS A 205 -16.21 7.83 20.07
CA HIS A 205 -15.79 8.86 21.01
C HIS A 205 -15.04 8.27 22.21
N HIS A 206 -15.59 7.23 22.82
CA HIS A 206 -14.96 6.51 23.93
C HIS A 206 -13.65 5.83 23.50
N ALA A 207 -13.62 5.20 22.31
CA ALA A 207 -12.42 4.56 21.78
C ALA A 207 -11.26 5.54 21.60
N TYR A 208 -11.56 6.77 21.15
CA TYR A 208 -10.54 7.84 21.07
C TYR A 208 -10.07 8.31 22.44
N GLN A 209 -10.97 8.48 23.39
CA GLN A 209 -10.60 8.89 24.76
C GLN A 209 -9.70 7.87 25.44
N THR A 210 -9.94 6.57 25.22
CA THR A 210 -9.19 5.48 25.82
C THR A 210 -8.02 4.99 24.97
N GLN A 211 -7.78 5.59 23.82
CA GLN A 211 -6.76 5.17 22.84
C GLN A 211 -6.87 3.66 22.51
N ARG A 212 -8.11 3.18 22.41
CA ARG A 212 -8.38 1.77 22.10
C ARG A 212 -7.91 1.42 20.71
N LYS A 213 -7.15 0.34 20.59
CA LYS A 213 -6.75 -0.27 19.32
C LYS A 213 -7.76 -1.34 18.88
N GLY A 214 -7.72 -1.70 17.61
CA GLY A 214 -8.57 -2.75 17.07
C GLY A 214 -10.03 -2.34 16.92
N VAL A 215 -10.31 -1.06 16.62
CA VAL A 215 -11.66 -0.55 16.46
C VAL A 215 -12.10 -0.66 15.02
N ASN A 216 -13.09 -1.54 14.77
CA ASN A 216 -13.58 -1.82 13.42
C ASN A 216 -15.11 -1.87 13.40
N ILE A 217 -15.70 -1.08 12.52
CA ILE A 217 -17.15 -1.00 12.29
C ILE A 217 -17.43 -1.46 10.87
N LEU A 218 -18.33 -2.40 10.68
CA LEU A 218 -18.78 -2.84 9.37
C LEU A 218 -20.16 -2.27 9.07
N LEU A 219 -20.27 -1.48 8.00
CA LEU A 219 -21.51 -1.01 7.43
C LEU A 219 -21.82 -1.84 6.19
N TYR A 220 -23.02 -2.42 6.12
CA TYR A 220 -23.40 -3.19 4.93
C TYR A 220 -24.85 -2.93 4.52
N GLY A 221 -25.16 -3.15 3.24
CA GLY A 221 -26.49 -2.95 2.68
C GLY A 221 -26.42 -2.60 1.20
N ALA A 222 -27.56 -2.47 0.55
CA ALA A 222 -27.64 -2.20 -0.88
C ALA A 222 -26.82 -0.96 -1.31
N PRO A 223 -26.33 -0.91 -2.55
CA PRO A 223 -25.69 0.29 -3.08
C PRO A 223 -26.60 1.52 -2.93
N GLY A 224 -26.03 2.69 -2.63
CA GLY A 224 -26.77 3.94 -2.50
C GLY A 224 -27.58 4.11 -1.21
N THR A 225 -27.36 3.28 -0.18
CA THR A 225 -28.01 3.48 1.13
C THR A 225 -27.30 4.54 2.00
N GLY A 226 -26.30 5.24 1.45
CA GLY A 226 -25.60 6.33 2.15
C GLY A 226 -24.51 5.86 3.12
N LYS A 227 -23.97 4.65 2.97
CA LYS A 227 -22.93 4.09 3.88
C LYS A 227 -21.69 4.98 3.97
N THR A 228 -21.17 5.41 2.82
CA THR A 228 -19.96 6.27 2.73
C THR A 228 -20.25 7.66 3.31
N GLU A 229 -21.42 8.24 2.99
CA GLU A 229 -21.89 9.50 3.58
C GLU A 229 -22.02 9.42 5.10
N PHE A 230 -22.58 8.32 5.60
CA PHE A 230 -22.71 8.09 7.04
C PHE A 230 -21.34 8.03 7.74
N ALA A 231 -20.35 7.36 7.15
CA ALA A 231 -18.98 7.32 7.68
C ALA A 231 -18.34 8.72 7.72
N SER A 232 -18.49 9.51 6.66
CA SER A 232 -18.01 10.90 6.60
C SER A 232 -18.71 11.78 7.65
N LEU A 233 -20.01 11.60 7.84
CA LEU A 233 -20.80 12.33 8.83
C LEU A 233 -20.38 11.98 10.27
N LEU A 234 -20.12 10.71 10.56
CA LEU A 234 -19.57 10.27 11.86
C LEU A 234 -18.23 10.94 12.16
N ALA A 235 -17.33 10.97 11.18
CA ALA A 235 -16.04 11.64 11.34
C ALA A 235 -16.21 13.14 11.62
N HIS A 236 -17.08 13.82 10.89
CA HIS A 236 -17.38 15.24 11.08
C HIS A 236 -17.93 15.51 12.50
N GLN A 237 -18.88 14.70 12.96
CA GLN A 237 -19.47 14.83 14.31
C GLN A 237 -18.46 14.65 15.45
N LEU A 238 -17.40 13.89 15.20
CA LEU A 238 -16.32 13.62 16.16
C LEU A 238 -15.08 14.53 15.97
N ALA A 239 -15.14 15.47 15.05
CA ALA A 239 -14.01 16.31 14.65
C ALA A 239 -12.77 15.47 14.31
N LEU A 240 -12.96 14.43 13.48
CA LEU A 240 -11.92 13.55 12.95
C LEU A 240 -11.64 13.88 11.49
N SER A 241 -10.39 13.78 11.09
CA SER A 241 -10.03 13.76 9.68
C SER A 241 -10.48 12.43 9.06
N CYS A 242 -11.31 12.47 8.04
CA CYS A 242 -11.82 11.27 7.37
C CYS A 242 -11.02 11.01 6.10
N TYR A 243 -10.53 9.78 5.96
CA TYR A 243 -9.78 9.33 4.78
C TYR A 243 -10.40 8.06 4.22
N THR A 244 -10.54 8.00 2.91
CA THR A 244 -11.01 6.82 2.18
C THR A 244 -9.85 6.14 1.47
N LEU A 245 -9.76 4.82 1.60
CA LEU A 245 -8.82 4.02 0.81
C LEU A 245 -9.34 3.91 -0.62
N GLY A 246 -8.50 4.30 -1.59
CA GLY A 246 -8.83 4.23 -3.00
C GLY A 246 -9.04 2.79 -3.49
N SER A 247 -9.94 2.63 -4.44
CA SER A 247 -10.14 1.41 -5.25
C SER A 247 -9.36 1.44 -6.56
N ALA A 248 -8.88 2.62 -6.96
CA ALA A 248 -8.07 2.86 -8.15
C ALA A 248 -6.77 3.60 -7.77
N ASP A 249 -5.76 3.51 -8.61
CA ASP A 249 -4.50 4.25 -8.48
C ASP A 249 -4.54 5.62 -9.18
N GLU A 250 -3.37 6.27 -9.31
CA GLU A 250 -3.24 7.59 -9.95
C GLU A 250 -3.59 7.54 -11.45
N ASP A 251 -3.48 6.37 -12.08
CA ASP A 251 -3.78 6.14 -13.51
C ASP A 251 -5.21 5.61 -13.72
N GLU A 252 -6.06 5.63 -12.69
CA GLU A 252 -7.45 5.10 -12.68
C GLU A 252 -7.53 3.57 -12.87
N ASP A 253 -6.40 2.84 -12.76
CA ASP A 253 -6.40 1.38 -12.82
C ASP A 253 -6.88 0.78 -11.49
N MET A 254 -7.69 -0.29 -11.58
CA MET A 254 -8.22 -0.97 -10.39
C MET A 254 -7.12 -1.62 -9.57
N ILE A 255 -7.05 -1.26 -8.30
CA ILE A 255 -6.10 -1.82 -7.35
C ILE A 255 -6.62 -3.15 -6.82
N GLY A 256 -5.85 -4.22 -6.99
CA GLY A 256 -6.22 -5.55 -6.47
C GLY A 256 -6.26 -5.59 -4.93
N GLY A 257 -7.07 -6.50 -4.38
CA GLY A 257 -7.33 -6.60 -2.93
C GLY A 257 -6.07 -6.74 -2.07
N GLN A 258 -5.01 -7.39 -2.56
CA GLN A 258 -3.73 -7.50 -1.85
C GLN A 258 -3.06 -6.12 -1.70
N ARG A 259 -3.00 -5.33 -2.75
CA ARG A 259 -2.43 -3.97 -2.71
C ARG A 259 -3.27 -3.04 -1.83
N ARG A 260 -4.59 -3.17 -1.86
CA ARG A 260 -5.48 -2.44 -0.94
C ARG A 260 -5.21 -2.78 0.52
N LEU A 261 -4.93 -4.05 0.86
CA LEU A 261 -4.50 -4.45 2.20
C LEU A 261 -3.13 -3.88 2.59
N GLN A 262 -2.20 -3.73 1.66
CA GLN A 262 -0.91 -3.07 1.90
C GLN A 262 -1.12 -1.56 2.15
N ASN A 263 -1.94 -0.92 1.34
CA ASN A 263 -2.27 0.51 1.48
C ASN A 263 -2.92 0.82 2.82
N VAL A 264 -3.86 0.00 3.29
CA VAL A 264 -4.49 0.23 4.61
C VAL A 264 -3.49 0.14 5.75
N GLN A 265 -2.52 -0.76 5.66
CA GLN A 265 -1.48 -0.87 6.69
C GLN A 265 -0.54 0.32 6.71
N LEU A 266 -0.16 0.78 5.53
CA LEU A 266 0.67 1.97 5.41
C LEU A 266 -0.08 3.18 5.95
N ALA A 267 -1.35 3.37 5.57
CA ALA A 267 -2.20 4.44 6.10
C ALA A 267 -2.34 4.38 7.64
N GLN A 268 -2.54 3.20 8.21
CA GLN A 268 -2.57 3.00 9.66
C GLN A 268 -1.27 3.43 10.34
N THR A 269 -0.12 3.18 9.70
CA THR A 269 1.19 3.56 10.22
C THR A 269 1.41 5.08 10.12
N LEU A 270 1.01 5.68 8.99
CA LEU A 270 1.14 7.12 8.77
C LEU A 270 0.16 7.96 9.60
N LEU A 271 -1.01 7.45 9.89
CA LEU A 271 -2.04 8.15 10.67
C LEU A 271 -2.02 7.80 12.17
N ALA A 272 -1.11 6.92 12.60
CA ALA A 272 -1.00 6.53 14.01
C ALA A 272 -0.77 7.76 14.90
N GLY A 273 -1.59 7.90 15.95
CA GLY A 273 -1.56 9.04 16.87
C GLY A 273 -2.30 10.30 16.38
N GLN A 274 -2.80 10.31 15.14
CA GLN A 274 -3.63 11.41 14.63
C GLN A 274 -5.13 11.14 14.92
N ARG A 275 -5.91 12.22 14.98
CA ARG A 275 -7.37 12.12 15.09
C ARG A 275 -7.99 11.88 13.72
N ALA A 276 -7.97 10.63 13.28
CA ALA A 276 -8.39 10.25 11.94
C ALA A 276 -9.34 9.04 11.97
N LEU A 277 -10.26 8.96 11.03
CA LEU A 277 -11.10 7.81 10.74
C LEU A 277 -10.77 7.30 9.34
N LEU A 278 -10.46 6.02 9.20
CA LEU A 278 -10.24 5.39 7.91
C LEU A 278 -11.51 4.70 7.42
N VAL A 279 -11.88 4.97 6.18
CA VAL A 279 -12.99 4.32 5.48
C VAL A 279 -12.42 3.39 4.43
N PHE A 280 -12.79 2.12 4.50
CA PHE A 280 -12.44 1.11 3.51
C PHE A 280 -13.71 0.70 2.77
N ASP A 281 -13.96 1.34 1.64
CA ASP A 281 -15.15 1.10 0.82
C ASP A 281 -14.95 -0.09 -0.12
N GLU A 282 -16.06 -0.71 -0.56
CA GLU A 282 -16.06 -1.83 -1.51
C GLU A 282 -15.11 -2.97 -1.11
N VAL A 283 -15.27 -3.46 0.13
CA VAL A 283 -14.35 -4.49 0.66
C VAL A 283 -14.57 -5.87 0.06
N GLU A 284 -15.53 -6.04 -0.83
CA GLU A 284 -15.84 -7.29 -1.50
C GLU A 284 -14.64 -7.88 -2.25
N ASP A 285 -13.85 -7.05 -2.91
CA ASP A 285 -12.64 -7.45 -3.64
C ASP A 285 -11.56 -8.04 -2.74
N VAL A 286 -11.56 -7.63 -1.45
CA VAL A 286 -10.63 -8.14 -0.45
C VAL A 286 -11.12 -9.46 0.15
N PHE A 287 -12.44 -9.59 0.42
CA PHE A 287 -13.02 -10.71 1.15
C PHE A 287 -13.68 -11.76 0.25
N ALA A 288 -14.14 -11.41 -0.96
CA ALA A 288 -14.75 -12.36 -1.87
C ALA A 288 -13.75 -13.41 -2.35
N SER A 289 -14.18 -14.67 -2.27
CA SER A 289 -13.45 -15.81 -2.84
C SER A 289 -14.22 -16.37 -4.03
N SER A 290 -13.50 -16.83 -5.04
CA SER A 290 -14.09 -17.59 -6.14
C SER A 290 -13.89 -19.10 -5.93
N LEU A 291 -14.58 -19.91 -6.72
CA LEU A 291 -14.44 -21.38 -6.67
C LEU A 291 -13.00 -21.87 -6.92
N PHE A 292 -12.17 -21.03 -7.53
CA PHE A 292 -10.79 -21.37 -7.92
C PHE A 292 -9.71 -20.51 -7.27
N GLN A 293 -10.08 -19.46 -6.55
CA GLN A 293 -9.12 -18.55 -5.91
C GLN A 293 -9.59 -18.16 -4.51
N LEU A 294 -8.65 -18.24 -3.56
CA LEU A 294 -8.84 -17.68 -2.23
C LEU A 294 -8.89 -16.14 -2.34
N SER A 295 -9.71 -15.50 -1.52
CA SER A 295 -9.69 -14.04 -1.40
C SER A 295 -8.34 -13.56 -0.87
N ALA A 296 -8.02 -12.28 -1.08
CA ALA A 296 -6.83 -11.67 -0.50
C ALA A 296 -6.82 -11.81 1.03
N ALA A 297 -7.99 -11.63 1.68
CA ALA A 297 -8.13 -11.82 3.12
C ALA A 297 -7.91 -13.28 3.56
N GLN A 298 -8.39 -14.25 2.81
CA GLN A 298 -8.20 -15.68 3.12
C GLN A 298 -6.75 -16.11 2.93
N SER A 299 -6.09 -15.65 1.87
CA SER A 299 -4.68 -15.92 1.62
C SER A 299 -3.77 -15.40 2.73
N HIS A 300 -4.21 -14.35 3.43
CA HIS A 300 -3.52 -13.70 4.54
C HIS A 300 -4.30 -13.75 5.87
N LYS A 301 -5.14 -14.74 6.07
CA LYS A 301 -6.13 -14.84 7.19
C LYS A 301 -5.54 -14.51 8.56
N ALA A 302 -4.41 -15.11 8.91
CA ALA A 302 -3.78 -14.86 10.21
C ALA A 302 -3.38 -13.40 10.40
N TRP A 303 -2.90 -12.79 9.33
CA TRP A 303 -2.49 -11.40 9.33
C TRP A 303 -3.69 -10.44 9.38
N VAL A 304 -4.73 -10.67 8.57
CA VAL A 304 -5.96 -9.84 8.59
C VAL A 304 -6.60 -9.87 9.97
N ASN A 305 -6.64 -11.04 10.59
CA ASN A 305 -7.14 -11.19 11.97
C ASN A 305 -6.34 -10.35 12.96
N GLN A 306 -4.99 -10.43 12.91
CA GLN A 306 -4.13 -9.63 13.76
C GLN A 306 -4.28 -8.12 13.48
N PHE A 307 -4.47 -7.75 12.22
CA PHE A 307 -4.68 -6.37 11.83
C PHE A 307 -5.99 -5.81 12.42
N LEU A 308 -7.11 -6.53 12.29
CA LEU A 308 -8.40 -6.14 12.87
C LEU A 308 -8.37 -6.01 14.39
N GLU A 309 -7.52 -6.80 15.07
CA GLU A 309 -7.38 -6.76 16.54
C GLU A 309 -6.46 -5.62 17.03
N HIS A 310 -5.61 -5.03 16.17
CA HIS A 310 -4.53 -4.14 16.61
C HIS A 310 -4.40 -2.85 15.79
N ASN A 311 -5.29 -2.57 14.83
CA ASN A 311 -5.23 -1.33 14.07
C ASN A 311 -5.23 -0.11 15.01
N ALA A 312 -4.33 0.85 14.72
CA ALA A 312 -4.10 2.01 15.58
C ALA A 312 -5.16 3.11 15.40
N VAL A 313 -5.68 3.22 14.18
CA VAL A 313 -6.69 4.20 13.76
C VAL A 313 -8.02 3.47 13.58
N PRO A 314 -9.12 3.92 14.18
CA PRO A 314 -10.44 3.35 13.97
C PRO A 314 -10.82 3.28 12.49
N MET A 315 -11.50 2.19 12.10
CA MET A 315 -11.89 1.93 10.72
C MET A 315 -13.38 1.70 10.57
N VAL A 316 -13.92 2.24 9.48
CA VAL A 316 -15.25 1.89 8.95
C VAL A 316 -15.05 1.11 7.66
N TRP A 317 -15.55 -0.12 7.65
CA TRP A 317 -15.52 -1.02 6.50
C TRP A 317 -16.89 -1.00 5.85
N ILE A 318 -16.95 -0.86 4.54
CA ILE A 318 -18.19 -0.74 3.79
C ILE A 318 -18.32 -1.88 2.80
N SER A 319 -19.44 -2.59 2.85
CA SER A 319 -19.77 -3.68 1.94
C SER A 319 -21.19 -3.55 1.40
N ASN A 320 -21.42 -4.03 0.21
CA ASN A 320 -22.77 -4.19 -0.31
C ASN A 320 -23.42 -5.49 0.15
N ASP A 321 -22.58 -6.52 0.43
CA ASP A 321 -23.02 -7.82 0.91
C ASP A 321 -22.02 -8.41 1.92
N VAL A 322 -22.53 -8.93 3.02
CA VAL A 322 -21.72 -9.65 4.03
C VAL A 322 -21.60 -11.14 3.75
N GLY A 323 -22.41 -11.68 2.83
CA GLY A 323 -22.38 -13.10 2.48
C GLY A 323 -21.06 -13.55 1.84
N CYS A 324 -20.26 -12.62 1.34
CA CYS A 324 -18.92 -12.90 0.82
C CYS A 324 -17.84 -13.05 1.91
N MET A 325 -18.15 -12.66 3.17
CA MET A 325 -17.19 -12.64 4.27
C MET A 325 -17.23 -13.93 5.09
N ASP A 326 -16.06 -14.49 5.41
CA ASP A 326 -15.94 -15.59 6.36
C ASP A 326 -16.39 -15.13 7.76
N GLU A 327 -17.20 -15.95 8.45
CA GLU A 327 -17.70 -15.68 9.80
C GLU A 327 -16.55 -15.38 10.81
N ALA A 328 -15.37 -15.93 10.57
CA ALA A 328 -14.20 -15.67 11.38
C ALA A 328 -13.71 -14.22 11.29
N PHE A 329 -13.95 -13.52 10.17
CA PHE A 329 -13.69 -12.09 10.06
C PHE A 329 -14.81 -11.27 10.70
N LEU A 330 -16.09 -11.64 10.45
CA LEU A 330 -17.25 -10.92 10.98
C LEU A 330 -17.22 -10.81 12.51
N ARG A 331 -16.75 -11.86 13.21
CA ARG A 331 -16.62 -11.87 14.69
C ARG A 331 -15.58 -10.87 15.23
N ARG A 332 -14.76 -10.25 14.40
CA ARG A 332 -13.74 -9.29 14.80
C ARG A 332 -14.13 -7.84 14.58
N PHE A 333 -15.29 -7.63 13.99
CA PHE A 333 -15.88 -6.30 13.96
C PHE A 333 -16.57 -6.02 15.30
N ASP A 334 -16.30 -4.85 15.88
CA ASP A 334 -16.95 -4.43 17.13
C ASP A 334 -18.44 -4.16 16.92
N ILE A 335 -18.78 -3.63 15.75
CA ILE A 335 -20.16 -3.32 15.36
C ILE A 335 -20.35 -3.74 13.90
N VAL A 336 -21.43 -4.48 13.65
CA VAL A 336 -21.88 -4.83 12.29
C VAL A 336 -23.27 -4.22 12.14
N LEU A 337 -23.39 -3.22 11.26
CA LEU A 337 -24.63 -2.48 11.05
C LEU A 337 -25.17 -2.69 9.64
N HIS A 338 -26.38 -3.18 9.55
CA HIS A 338 -27.15 -3.16 8.32
C HIS A 338 -27.71 -1.75 8.06
N MET A 339 -27.38 -1.18 6.91
CA MET A 339 -27.94 0.08 6.43
C MET A 339 -29.13 -0.24 5.53
N PRO A 340 -30.37 -0.08 6.02
CA PRO A 340 -31.56 -0.39 5.24
C PRO A 340 -31.76 0.61 4.12
N ASP A 341 -32.53 0.24 3.11
CA ASP A 341 -32.99 1.17 2.09
C ASP A 341 -33.67 2.39 2.68
N LEU A 342 -33.45 3.54 2.08
CA LEU A 342 -34.13 4.77 2.49
C LEU A 342 -35.65 4.59 2.38
N PRO A 343 -36.42 4.98 3.42
CA PRO A 343 -37.86 5.00 3.34
C PRO A 343 -38.37 5.81 2.15
N GLN A 344 -39.47 5.34 1.51
CA GLN A 344 -40.01 6.00 0.31
C GLN A 344 -40.27 7.50 0.50
N GLN A 345 -40.73 7.89 1.67
CA GLN A 345 -40.99 9.29 2.02
C GLN A 345 -39.67 10.13 1.98
N LYS A 346 -38.56 9.57 2.46
CA LYS A 346 -37.27 10.24 2.41
C LYS A 346 -36.67 10.24 1.01
N LYS A 347 -36.87 9.16 0.22
CA LYS A 347 -36.52 9.15 -1.20
C LYS A 347 -37.27 10.23 -1.96
N ALA A 348 -38.56 10.40 -1.70
CA ALA A 348 -39.37 11.46 -2.32
C ALA A 348 -38.85 12.86 -1.97
N ALA A 349 -38.59 13.14 -0.70
CA ALA A 349 -38.04 14.42 -0.24
C ALA A 349 -36.67 14.74 -0.87
N LEU A 350 -35.78 13.74 -0.99
CA LEU A 350 -34.48 13.89 -1.66
C LEU A 350 -34.63 14.19 -3.16
N VAL A 351 -35.53 13.48 -3.85
CA VAL A 351 -35.84 13.73 -5.27
C VAL A 351 -36.39 15.15 -5.46
N GLU A 352 -37.27 15.59 -4.58
CA GLU A 352 -37.87 16.94 -4.62
C GLU A 352 -36.79 18.03 -4.40
N GLN A 353 -35.91 17.82 -3.42
CA GLN A 353 -34.79 18.70 -3.11
C GLN A 353 -33.78 18.80 -4.30
N LEU A 354 -33.41 17.68 -4.90
CA LEU A 354 -32.49 17.64 -6.04
C LEU A 354 -33.11 18.17 -7.32
N ALA A 355 -34.40 17.96 -7.51
CA ALA A 355 -35.14 18.46 -8.66
C ALA A 355 -35.40 19.97 -8.64
N HIS A 356 -35.09 20.67 -7.55
CA HIS A 356 -35.30 22.12 -7.39
C HIS A 356 -36.68 22.57 -7.89
N GLN A 357 -37.73 21.83 -7.52
CA GLN A 357 -39.13 22.11 -7.96
C GLN A 357 -39.40 21.96 -9.48
N ARG A 358 -38.54 21.25 -10.20
CA ARG A 358 -38.70 21.01 -11.64
C ARG A 358 -39.61 19.83 -11.98
N LEU A 359 -39.95 19.00 -10.99
CA LEU A 359 -40.79 17.82 -11.15
C LEU A 359 -42.14 18.02 -10.47
N SER A 360 -43.17 17.44 -11.05
CA SER A 360 -44.48 17.35 -10.44
C SER A 360 -44.52 16.33 -9.30
N GLU A 361 -45.47 16.47 -8.37
CA GLU A 361 -45.65 15.50 -7.26
C GLU A 361 -45.80 14.06 -7.76
N GLY A 362 -46.46 13.84 -8.89
CA GLY A 362 -46.62 12.54 -9.53
C GLY A 362 -45.32 11.94 -10.02
N GLU A 363 -44.45 12.75 -10.61
CA GLU A 363 -43.11 12.34 -11.08
C GLU A 363 -42.18 12.03 -9.91
N VAL A 364 -42.23 12.87 -8.85
CA VAL A 364 -41.48 12.62 -7.61
C VAL A 364 -41.91 11.30 -6.98
N ALA A 365 -43.22 11.05 -6.87
CA ALA A 365 -43.75 9.80 -6.31
C ALA A 365 -43.39 8.59 -7.18
N TYR A 366 -43.37 8.75 -8.50
CA TYR A 366 -42.94 7.69 -9.42
C TYR A 366 -41.46 7.36 -9.25
N LEU A 367 -40.59 8.37 -9.24
CA LEU A 367 -39.16 8.21 -9.06
C LEU A 367 -38.84 7.60 -7.68
N ALA A 368 -39.49 8.05 -6.61
CA ALA A 368 -39.28 7.51 -5.27
C ALA A 368 -39.65 6.02 -5.12
N LYS A 369 -40.51 5.49 -5.99
CA LYS A 369 -40.85 4.06 -6.05
C LYS A 369 -39.83 3.20 -6.79
N GLN A 370 -38.93 3.81 -7.56
CA GLN A 370 -37.90 3.05 -8.29
C GLN A 370 -36.88 2.46 -7.31
N GLN A 371 -36.74 1.14 -7.29
CA GLN A 371 -35.78 0.44 -6.42
C GLN A 371 -34.31 0.79 -6.71
N LYS A 372 -34.01 1.21 -7.95
CA LYS A 372 -32.64 1.53 -8.41
C LYS A 372 -32.28 3.01 -8.24
N LEU A 373 -33.18 3.83 -7.72
CA LEU A 373 -32.88 5.24 -7.50
C LEU A 373 -32.16 5.38 -6.16
N THR A 374 -30.88 5.62 -6.26
CA THR A 374 -30.00 5.90 -5.13
C THR A 374 -29.63 7.39 -5.16
N PRO A 375 -29.42 8.00 -3.98
CA PRO A 375 -29.01 9.40 -3.88
C PRO A 375 -27.75 9.72 -4.64
#